data_c4a24cbdf9d211c7f1de4b47b35e1939
#
_entry.id   c4a24cbdf9d211c7f1de4b47b35e1939
#
_cell.length_a   1.000
_cell.length_b   1.000
_cell.length_c   1.000
_cell.angle_alpha   90.00
_cell.angle_beta   90.00
_cell.angle_gamma   90.00
#
_symmetry.space_group_name_H-M   'P 1'
#
loop_
_entity.id
_entity.type
_entity.pdbx_description
1 polymer ?
#
loop_
_entity_poly.entity_id
_entity_poly.type
_entity_poly.pdbx_seq_one_letter_code
_entity_poly.pdbx_strand_id
1 'polypeptide(L)'
;MTSKSMAQDPIVTDGDKYSAVLENERVRVLRYHDKPGDITSSHAHPDYVLYAESSFKRRLTFPDGRKQEVDVKAGSVVWMKAHIHIGENIGDTDTDVIIVELK
;
A
#
# COMPACT_ATOMS: atom_id res chain seq x y z
N MET A 1 9.98 -19.02 6.56
CA MET A 1 10.00 -18.29 6.49
C MET A 1 10.29 -17.40 6.76
N THR A 2 10.48 -16.95 6.69
CA THR A 2 10.83 -16.10 7.02
C THR A 2 10.58 -15.05 7.12
N SER A 3 10.78 -14.63 7.55
CA SER A 3 10.37 -13.56 7.91
C SER A 3 10.89 -12.52 7.35
N LYS A 4 10.76 -12.11 6.61
CA LYS A 4 11.23 -11.16 6.08
C LYS A 4 11.40 -10.11 6.89
N SER A 5 11.77 -9.21 6.61
CA SER A 5 12.08 -8.09 7.34
C SER A 5 10.87 -7.48 7.93
N MET A 6 10.63 -7.81 9.12
CA MET A 6 9.49 -7.29 9.84
C MET A 6 9.58 -5.77 9.97
N ALA A 7 10.80 -5.23 9.96
CA ALA A 7 11.00 -3.80 10.14
C ALA A 7 10.38 -2.96 9.02
N GLN A 8 10.19 -3.53 7.83
CA GLN A 8 9.58 -2.82 6.70
C GLN A 8 8.18 -3.31 6.36
N ASP A 9 7.59 -4.11 7.21
CA ASP A 9 6.20 -4.53 7.04
C ASP A 9 5.29 -3.32 7.24
N PRO A 10 4.37 -3.02 6.31
CA PRO A 10 3.47 -1.87 6.44
C PRO A 10 2.66 -1.85 7.73
N ILE A 11 2.28 -3.01 8.25
CA ILE A 11 1.55 -3.09 9.51
C ILE A 11 2.43 -2.58 10.66
N VAL A 12 3.75 -2.81 10.58
CA VAL A 12 4.69 -2.35 11.59
C VAL A 12 5.03 -0.87 11.41
N THR A 13 5.32 -0.46 10.17
CA THR A 13 5.75 0.91 9.91
C THR A 13 4.61 1.90 9.96
N ASP A 14 3.42 1.49 9.52
CA ASP A 14 2.27 2.38 9.35
C ASP A 14 1.00 1.73 9.87
N GLY A 15 1.08 1.19 11.08
CA GLY A 15 -0.04 0.48 11.70
C GLY A 15 -1.26 1.35 11.99
N ASP A 16 -1.10 2.67 11.95
CA ASP A 16 -2.22 3.61 12.07
C ASP A 16 -3.04 3.70 10.79
N LYS A 17 -2.48 3.24 9.65
CA LYS A 17 -3.15 3.31 8.34
C LYS A 17 -3.49 1.94 7.78
N TYR A 18 -2.74 0.91 8.15
CA TYR A 18 -2.92 -0.46 7.67
C TYR A 18 -3.51 -1.35 8.74
N SER A 19 -4.40 -2.24 8.36
CA SER A 19 -4.87 -3.30 9.25
C SER A 19 -5.02 -4.59 8.47
N ALA A 20 -4.74 -5.73 9.12
CA ALA A 20 -4.90 -7.04 8.51
C ALA A 20 -6.37 -7.45 8.65
N VAL A 21 -6.99 -7.80 7.53
CA VAL A 21 -8.39 -8.20 7.48
C VAL A 21 -8.51 -9.72 7.44
N LEU A 22 -7.58 -10.36 6.73
CA LEU A 22 -7.56 -11.80 6.58
C LEU A 22 -6.14 -12.23 6.30
N GLU A 23 -5.73 -13.34 6.86
CA GLU A 23 -4.40 -13.89 6.57
C GLU A 23 -4.45 -15.40 6.63
N ASN A 24 -3.83 -16.05 5.66
CA ASN A 24 -3.64 -17.49 5.65
C ASN A 24 -2.28 -17.79 5.04
N GLU A 25 -2.04 -19.05 4.69
CA GLU A 25 -0.73 -19.46 4.17
C GLU A 25 -0.45 -18.96 2.75
N ARG A 26 -1.47 -18.43 2.06
CA ARG A 26 -1.34 -18.02 0.66
C ARG A 26 -1.39 -16.52 0.45
N VAL A 27 -2.16 -15.82 1.27
CA VAL A 27 -2.37 -14.38 1.10
C VAL A 27 -2.45 -13.68 2.44
N ARG A 28 -2.15 -12.40 2.43
CA ARG A 28 -2.48 -11.49 3.53
C ARG A 28 -3.27 -10.33 2.94
N VAL A 29 -4.49 -10.13 3.43
CA VAL A 29 -5.36 -9.06 2.95
C VAL A 29 -5.30 -7.91 3.93
N LEU A 30 -4.93 -6.75 3.44
CA LEU A 30 -4.82 -5.53 4.23
C LEU A 30 -5.86 -4.52 3.78
N ARG A 31 -6.37 -3.76 4.74
CA ARG A 31 -7.13 -2.55 4.46
C ARG A 31 -6.22 -1.36 4.73
N TYR A 32 -6.22 -0.39 3.83
CA TYR A 32 -5.44 0.83 3.98
C TYR A 32 -6.36 2.04 3.86
N HIS A 33 -6.16 3.00 4.74
CA HIS A 33 -6.91 4.27 4.71
C HIS A 33 -5.98 5.41 5.07
N ASP A 34 -6.05 6.50 4.31
CA ASP A 34 -5.41 7.75 4.68
C ASP A 34 -6.19 8.95 4.13
N LYS A 35 -5.72 10.14 4.51
CA LYS A 35 -6.33 11.41 4.14
C LYS A 35 -5.37 12.21 3.28
N PRO A 36 -5.88 13.21 2.54
CA PRO A 36 -5.01 14.10 1.78
C PRO A 36 -3.87 14.66 2.63
N GLY A 37 -2.66 14.61 2.09
CA GLY A 37 -1.47 15.08 2.78
C GLY A 37 -0.76 14.01 3.62
N ASP A 38 -1.40 12.88 3.89
CA ASP A 38 -0.76 11.82 4.67
C ASP A 38 0.36 11.18 3.86
N ILE A 39 1.43 10.83 4.57
CA ILE A 39 2.59 10.18 3.97
C ILE A 39 2.97 8.99 4.84
N THR A 40 3.28 7.87 4.21
CA THR A 40 3.72 6.67 4.93
C THR A 40 5.22 6.71 5.18
N SER A 41 5.67 5.86 6.10
CA SER A 41 7.08 5.52 6.19
C SER A 41 7.45 4.61 5.02
N SER A 42 8.75 4.46 4.78
CA SER A 42 9.21 3.49 3.78
C SER A 42 8.84 2.08 4.22
N HIS A 43 8.21 1.34 3.35
CA HIS A 43 7.78 -0.03 3.65
C HIS A 43 7.85 -0.91 2.40
N ALA A 44 7.86 -2.22 2.62
CA ALA A 44 7.99 -3.21 1.56
C ALA A 44 6.69 -3.97 1.37
N HIS A 45 6.33 -4.20 0.13
CA HIS A 45 5.23 -5.08 -0.24
C HIS A 45 5.76 -6.24 -1.07
N PRO A 46 5.23 -7.47 -0.88
CA PRO A 46 5.42 -8.52 -1.88
C PRO A 46 4.55 -8.20 -3.09
N ASP A 47 4.49 -9.10 -4.08
CA ASP A 47 3.52 -8.96 -5.17
C ASP A 47 2.12 -8.84 -4.58
N TYR A 48 1.31 -7.93 -5.12
CA TYR A 48 -0.02 -7.74 -4.58
C TYR A 48 -1.01 -7.25 -5.63
N VAL A 49 -2.28 -7.47 -5.31
CA VAL A 49 -3.42 -6.91 -6.05
C VAL A 49 -4.04 -5.85 -5.16
N LEU A 50 -4.34 -4.70 -5.75
CA LEU A 50 -4.98 -3.60 -5.04
C LEU A 50 -6.37 -3.37 -5.64
N TYR A 51 -7.37 -3.28 -4.78
CA TYR A 51 -8.72 -2.88 -5.17
C TYR A 51 -9.01 -1.51 -4.56
N ALA A 52 -9.36 -0.56 -5.39
CA ALA A 52 -9.63 0.81 -4.96
C ALA A 52 -11.10 0.97 -4.60
N GLU A 53 -11.38 1.26 -3.32
CA GLU A 53 -12.74 1.54 -2.86
C GLU A 53 -13.09 3.02 -3.06
N SER A 54 -12.08 3.87 -3.23
CA SER A 54 -12.25 5.30 -3.50
C SER A 54 -11.36 5.71 -4.65
N SER A 55 -11.65 6.83 -5.28
CA SER A 55 -10.74 7.45 -6.24
C SER A 55 -9.70 8.25 -5.49
N PHE A 56 -8.44 8.18 -5.91
CA PHE A 56 -7.36 8.85 -5.20
C PHE A 56 -6.18 9.13 -6.11
N LYS A 57 -5.29 10.02 -5.66
CA LYS A 57 -4.05 10.34 -6.36
C LYS A 57 -2.90 10.24 -5.38
N ARG A 58 -1.86 9.52 -5.74
CA ARG A 58 -0.71 9.28 -4.86
C ARG A 58 0.59 9.50 -5.58
N ARG A 59 1.63 9.82 -4.80
CA ARG A 59 3.02 9.81 -5.26
C ARG A 59 3.74 8.68 -4.54
N LEU A 60 4.38 7.81 -5.31
CA LEU A 60 5.23 6.75 -4.78
C LEU A 60 6.68 7.19 -4.94
N THR A 61 7.46 7.11 -3.87
CA THR A 61 8.88 7.40 -3.90
C THR A 61 9.64 6.11 -3.61
N PHE A 62 10.53 5.73 -4.52
CA PHE A 62 11.29 4.49 -4.46
C PHE A 62 12.67 4.73 -3.84
N PRO A 63 13.37 3.67 -3.36
CA PRO A 63 14.65 3.85 -2.67
C PRO A 63 15.73 4.56 -3.50
N ASP A 64 15.66 4.44 -4.83
CA ASP A 64 16.62 5.11 -5.71
C ASP A 64 16.28 6.59 -5.96
N GLY A 65 15.26 7.10 -5.32
CA GLY A 65 14.83 8.48 -5.46
C GLY A 65 13.82 8.72 -6.58
N ARG A 66 13.54 7.70 -7.41
CA ARG A 66 12.53 7.83 -8.45
C ARG A 66 11.17 8.06 -7.84
N LYS A 67 10.34 8.86 -8.49
CA LYS A 67 8.98 9.11 -8.07
C LYS A 67 8.01 8.77 -9.18
N GLN A 68 6.85 8.27 -8.80
CA GLN A 68 5.78 7.95 -9.75
C GLN A 68 4.47 8.44 -9.18
N GLU A 69 3.73 9.21 -9.96
CA GLU A 69 2.39 9.63 -9.58
C GLU A 69 1.37 8.69 -10.23
N VAL A 70 0.38 8.29 -9.45
CA VAL A 70 -0.68 7.41 -9.92
C VAL A 70 -2.02 8.06 -9.61
N ASP A 71 -2.95 7.90 -10.53
CA ASP A 71 -4.31 8.42 -10.41
C ASP A 71 -5.23 7.22 -10.61
N VAL A 72 -5.91 6.81 -9.55
CA VAL A 72 -6.67 5.57 -9.53
C VAL A 72 -8.13 5.87 -9.29
N LYS A 73 -8.99 5.26 -10.09
CA LYS A 73 -10.43 5.46 -9.96
C LYS A 73 -11.06 4.39 -9.08
N ALA A 74 -12.08 4.77 -8.32
CA ALA A 74 -12.84 3.83 -7.51
C ALA A 74 -13.31 2.65 -8.36
N GLY A 75 -13.18 1.45 -7.84
CA GLY A 75 -13.53 0.21 -8.54
C GLY A 75 -12.40 -0.40 -9.37
N SER A 76 -11.27 0.29 -9.48
CA SER A 76 -10.13 -0.23 -10.24
C SER A 76 -9.45 -1.36 -9.49
N VAL A 77 -8.93 -2.32 -10.26
CA VAL A 77 -8.09 -3.41 -9.75
C VAL A 77 -6.74 -3.29 -10.41
N VAL A 78 -5.67 -3.25 -9.60
CA VAL A 78 -4.31 -3.00 -10.07
C VAL A 78 -3.40 -4.11 -9.59
N TRP A 79 -2.53 -4.58 -10.48
CA TRP A 79 -1.47 -5.53 -10.12
C TRP A 79 -0.17 -4.76 -9.88
N MET A 80 0.50 -5.07 -8.77
CA MET A 80 1.79 -4.46 -8.44
C MET A 80 2.80 -5.53 -8.10
N LYS A 81 4.00 -5.40 -8.66
CA LYS A 81 5.11 -6.27 -8.29
C LYS A 81 5.71 -5.83 -6.97
N ALA A 82 6.34 -6.78 -6.29
CA ALA A 82 7.03 -6.50 -5.03
C ALA A 82 7.96 -5.30 -5.15
N HIS A 83 7.90 -4.40 -4.20
CA HIS A 83 8.76 -3.22 -4.17
C HIS A 83 8.74 -2.56 -2.80
N ILE A 84 9.66 -1.62 -2.61
CA ILE A 84 9.75 -0.78 -1.43
C ILE A 84 9.39 0.63 -1.85
N HIS A 85 8.58 1.31 -1.07
CA HIS A 85 8.23 2.69 -1.39
C HIS A 85 7.77 3.48 -0.16
N ILE A 86 7.75 4.80 -0.32
CA ILE A 86 7.02 5.73 0.52
C ILE A 86 5.82 6.16 -0.31
N GLY A 87 4.63 6.17 0.29
CA GLY A 87 3.41 6.61 -0.39
C GLY A 87 2.89 7.90 0.21
N GLU A 88 2.48 8.82 -0.65
CA GLU A 88 1.92 10.11 -0.21
C GLU A 88 0.60 10.36 -0.93
N ASN A 89 -0.43 10.73 -0.18
CA ASN A 89 -1.70 11.13 -0.77
C ASN A 89 -1.57 12.58 -1.23
N ILE A 90 -1.44 12.78 -2.53
CA ILE A 90 -1.26 14.12 -3.12
C ILE A 90 -2.56 14.64 -3.74
N GLY A 91 -3.67 13.91 -3.56
CA GLY A 91 -4.97 14.33 -4.06
C GLY A 91 -5.77 15.09 -3.01
N ASP A 92 -7.06 15.23 -3.29
CA ASP A 92 -7.98 15.93 -2.40
C ASP A 92 -9.06 15.00 -1.84
N THR A 93 -8.88 13.69 -2.02
CA THR A 93 -9.80 12.67 -1.50
C THR A 93 -9.04 11.69 -0.63
N ASP A 94 -9.77 11.02 0.28
CA ASP A 94 -9.18 9.95 1.08
C ASP A 94 -8.81 8.77 0.18
N THR A 95 -7.77 8.03 0.55
CA THR A 95 -7.45 6.75 -0.07
C THR A 95 -8.08 5.66 0.77
N ASP A 96 -8.86 4.79 0.14
CA ASP A 96 -9.42 3.59 0.76
C ASP A 96 -9.22 2.43 -0.20
N VAL A 97 -8.38 1.48 0.19
CA VAL A 97 -8.06 0.35 -0.67
C VAL A 97 -8.00 -0.95 0.12
N ILE A 98 -8.24 -2.04 -0.59
CA ILE A 98 -7.97 -3.40 -0.12
C ILE A 98 -6.76 -3.89 -0.91
N ILE A 99 -5.79 -4.42 -0.20
CA ILE A 99 -4.57 -4.97 -0.80
C ILE A 99 -4.50 -6.44 -0.49
N VAL A 100 -4.36 -7.27 -1.52
CA VAL A 100 -4.18 -8.71 -1.37
C VAL A 100 -2.72 -9.01 -1.66
N GLU A 101 -1.93 -9.21 -0.60
CA GLU A 101 -0.51 -9.56 -0.72
C GLU A 101 -0.38 -11.06 -0.92
N LEU A 102 0.41 -11.46 -1.91
CA LEU A 102 0.65 -12.88 -2.19
C LEU A 102 1.84 -13.37 -1.38
N LYS A 103 1.73 -14.57 -0.86
CA LYS A 103 2.82 -15.17 -0.07
C LYS A 103 3.63 -16.18 -0.87
#